data_8986a465b7a4fb7d2249da0fe5a1bef1
#
_entry.id   8986a465b7a4fb7d2249da0fe5a1bef1
#
_cell.length_a   1.000
_cell.length_b   1.000
_cell.length_c   1.000
_cell.angle_alpha   90.00
_cell.angle_beta   90.00
_cell.angle_gamma   90.00
#
_symmetry.space_group_name_H-M   'P 1'
#
loop_
_entity.id
_entity.type
_entity.pdbx_description
1 polymer ?
#
loop_
_entity_poly.entity_id
_entity_poly.type
_entity_poly.pdbx_seq_one_letter_code
_entity_poly.pdbx_strand_id
1 'polypeptide(L)'
;EVDAQGMSIPIEMYIMADGRQITNMEVMGMSMSQDAFDGTDVWSTNFMTQSAEKADAEESENKLRGIGEYPSPLLDYADKGYTVELMEDDVVDGVDCYKLKVTKTPLIIEGEEVENVEYYYFDQESYIPLKTESEMRSGPEKGGMMITLYSDYQEVDGMYFPFSLTFKTEDSDGQLIELDTIELNPVVADDFFNFPTEE
;
A
#
# COMPACT_ATOMS: atom_id res chain seq x y z
N GLU A 1 11.00 1.04 -9.74
CA GLU A 1 12.15 0.24 -9.27
C GLU A 1 12.30 0.33 -7.76
N VAL A 2 12.82 -0.70 -7.14
CA VAL A 2 13.12 -0.75 -5.69
C VAL A 2 14.62 -0.86 -5.52
N ASP A 3 15.23 0.02 -4.75
CA ASP A 3 16.63 -0.14 -4.34
C ASP A 3 16.72 -1.10 -3.14
N ALA A 4 17.25 -2.28 -3.37
CA ALA A 4 17.54 -3.26 -2.33
C ALA A 4 19.05 -3.46 -2.23
N GLN A 5 19.69 -2.85 -1.24
CA GLN A 5 21.12 -2.95 -0.96
C GLN A 5 22.03 -2.58 -2.16
N GLY A 6 21.66 -1.55 -2.92
CA GLY A 6 22.39 -1.10 -4.11
C GLY A 6 22.13 -1.91 -5.38
N MET A 7 21.10 -2.74 -5.38
CA MET A 7 20.55 -3.38 -6.58
C MET A 7 19.18 -2.79 -6.89
N SER A 8 18.99 -2.27 -8.10
CA SER A 8 17.67 -1.86 -8.59
C SER A 8 16.91 -3.10 -9.03
N ILE A 9 15.76 -3.34 -8.41
CA ILE A 9 14.86 -4.44 -8.75
C ILE A 9 13.67 -3.85 -9.49
N PRO A 10 13.45 -4.20 -10.78
CA PRO A 10 12.25 -3.78 -11.49
C PRO A 10 11.03 -4.45 -10.88
N ILE A 11 9.99 -3.65 -10.65
CA ILE A 11 8.69 -4.12 -10.16
C ILE A 11 7.58 -3.62 -11.06
N GLU A 12 6.53 -4.41 -11.21
CA GLU A 12 5.27 -4.02 -11.83
C GLU A 12 4.14 -4.24 -10.82
N MET A 13 3.40 -3.17 -10.51
CA MET A 13 2.28 -3.22 -9.58
C MET A 13 0.97 -3.01 -10.34
N TYR A 14 0.02 -3.90 -10.14
CA TYR A 14 -1.33 -3.80 -10.68
C TYR A 14 -2.33 -3.72 -9.53
N ILE A 15 -3.19 -2.70 -9.57
CA ILE A 15 -4.21 -2.49 -8.55
C ILE A 15 -5.54 -2.20 -9.26
N MET A 16 -6.56 -2.98 -8.95
CA MET A 16 -7.88 -2.86 -9.56
C MET A 16 -8.86 -2.17 -8.60
N ALA A 17 -9.86 -1.52 -9.17
CA ALA A 17 -10.89 -0.82 -8.38
C ALA A 17 -11.72 -1.77 -7.47
N ASP A 18 -11.76 -3.05 -7.78
CA ASP A 18 -12.41 -4.09 -6.97
C ASP A 18 -11.50 -4.68 -5.87
N GLY A 19 -10.30 -4.10 -5.70
CA GLY A 19 -9.32 -4.47 -4.69
C GLY A 19 -8.34 -5.57 -5.10
N ARG A 20 -8.55 -6.25 -6.25
CA ARG A 20 -7.56 -7.19 -6.77
C ARG A 20 -6.24 -6.48 -7.04
N GLN A 21 -5.15 -7.09 -6.66
CA GLN A 21 -3.81 -6.52 -6.86
C GLN A 21 -2.77 -7.61 -7.01
N ILE A 22 -1.62 -7.25 -7.55
CA ILE A 22 -0.43 -8.08 -7.60
C ILE A 22 0.80 -7.20 -7.80
N THR A 23 1.90 -7.54 -7.14
CA THR A 23 3.22 -6.97 -7.38
C THR A 23 4.12 -8.04 -7.99
N ASN A 24 4.53 -7.87 -9.23
CA ASN A 24 5.46 -8.73 -9.90
C ASN A 24 6.86 -8.13 -9.87
N MET A 25 7.86 -8.97 -9.62
CA MET A 25 9.26 -8.56 -9.59
C MET A 25 10.16 -9.64 -10.20
N GLU A 26 11.30 -9.24 -10.70
CA GLU A 26 12.33 -10.16 -11.16
C GLU A 26 13.56 -10.07 -10.24
N VAL A 27 13.81 -11.12 -9.46
CA VAL A 27 14.92 -11.18 -8.51
C VAL A 27 15.88 -12.28 -8.94
N MET A 28 17.13 -11.91 -9.27
CA MET A 28 18.16 -12.86 -9.72
C MET A 28 17.74 -13.76 -10.91
N GLY A 29 16.92 -13.21 -11.83
CA GLY A 29 16.39 -13.96 -12.98
C GLY A 29 15.23 -14.90 -12.67
N MET A 30 14.61 -14.76 -11.49
CA MET A 30 13.41 -15.48 -11.06
C MET A 30 12.24 -14.51 -11.00
N SER A 31 11.15 -14.86 -11.69
CA SER A 31 9.90 -14.12 -11.59
C SER A 31 9.18 -14.47 -10.29
N MET A 32 8.79 -13.46 -9.55
CA MET A 32 8.11 -13.59 -8.27
C MET A 32 6.90 -12.68 -8.22
N SER A 33 5.83 -13.14 -7.58
CA SER A 33 4.67 -12.31 -7.26
C SER A 33 4.56 -12.14 -5.75
N GLN A 34 4.26 -10.93 -5.31
CA GLN A 34 4.10 -10.58 -3.89
C GLN A 34 2.76 -9.87 -3.70
N ASP A 35 2.18 -10.05 -2.52
CA ASP A 35 0.93 -9.42 -2.10
C ASP A 35 -0.20 -9.52 -3.13
N ALA A 36 -0.21 -10.64 -3.87
CA ALA A 36 -1.26 -10.91 -4.83
C ALA A 36 -2.57 -11.20 -4.11
N PHE A 37 -3.63 -10.55 -4.55
CA PHE A 37 -4.99 -10.77 -4.05
C PHE A 37 -5.92 -11.00 -5.23
N ASP A 38 -6.53 -12.17 -5.29
CA ASP A 38 -7.40 -12.60 -6.39
C ASP A 38 -8.88 -12.20 -6.20
N GLY A 39 -9.20 -11.49 -5.12
CA GLY A 39 -10.55 -11.14 -4.68
C GLY A 39 -11.07 -12.03 -3.56
N THR A 40 -10.33 -13.05 -3.18
CA THR A 40 -10.68 -14.02 -2.12
C THR A 40 -9.49 -14.31 -1.20
N ASP A 41 -8.39 -14.72 -1.79
CA ASP A 41 -7.18 -15.13 -1.07
C ASP A 41 -6.00 -14.20 -1.38
N VAL A 42 -5.19 -13.92 -0.37
CA VAL A 42 -3.86 -13.34 -0.54
C VAL A 42 -2.86 -14.46 -0.78
N TRP A 43 -1.91 -14.24 -1.68
CA TRP A 43 -0.85 -15.19 -1.96
C TRP A 43 0.45 -14.49 -2.40
N SER A 44 1.57 -15.18 -2.22
CA SER A 44 2.89 -14.70 -2.66
C SER A 44 3.77 -15.86 -3.10
N THR A 45 4.77 -15.58 -3.93
CA THR A 45 5.80 -16.56 -4.27
C THR A 45 6.79 -16.68 -3.12
N ASN A 46 6.96 -17.87 -2.58
CA ASN A 46 7.98 -18.16 -1.58
C ASN A 46 9.36 -18.18 -2.26
N PHE A 47 10.27 -17.33 -1.79
CA PHE A 47 11.61 -17.19 -2.38
C PHE A 47 12.43 -18.49 -2.33
N MET A 48 12.28 -19.29 -1.27
CA MET A 48 13.09 -20.50 -1.07
C MET A 48 12.59 -21.68 -1.90
N THR A 49 11.26 -21.87 -1.99
CA THR A 49 10.63 -22.98 -2.69
C THR A 49 10.28 -22.65 -4.14
N GLN A 50 10.25 -21.35 -4.49
CA GLN A 50 9.83 -20.81 -5.78
C GLN A 50 8.40 -21.22 -6.17
N SER A 51 7.58 -21.55 -5.17
CA SER A 51 6.18 -21.90 -5.33
C SER A 51 5.27 -20.81 -4.77
N ALA A 52 4.08 -20.68 -5.35
CA ALA A 52 3.06 -19.79 -4.78
C ALA A 52 2.52 -20.41 -3.49
N GLU A 53 2.39 -19.59 -2.47
CA GLU A 53 1.83 -19.97 -1.18
C GLU A 53 0.74 -18.96 -0.78
N LYS A 54 -0.40 -19.49 -0.34
CA LYS A 54 -1.47 -18.63 0.20
C LYS A 54 -1.09 -18.12 1.58
N ALA A 55 -1.43 -16.87 1.84
CA ALA A 55 -1.42 -16.31 3.18
C ALA A 55 -2.45 -17.02 4.08
N ASP A 56 -2.40 -16.74 5.36
CA ASP A 56 -3.41 -17.27 6.27
C ASP A 56 -4.79 -16.61 6.05
N ALA A 57 -5.81 -17.19 6.67
CA ALA A 57 -7.19 -16.72 6.51
C ALA A 57 -7.41 -15.32 7.10
N GLU A 58 -6.68 -14.95 8.16
CA GLU A 58 -6.78 -13.64 8.81
C GLU A 58 -6.24 -12.54 7.90
N GLU A 59 -5.11 -12.79 7.24
CA GLU A 59 -4.54 -11.85 6.27
C GLU A 59 -5.47 -11.63 5.08
N SER A 60 -6.02 -12.70 4.51
CA SER A 60 -7.01 -12.62 3.42
C SER A 60 -8.29 -11.90 3.85
N GLU A 61 -8.78 -12.14 5.07
CA GLU A 61 -9.93 -11.42 5.63
C GLU A 61 -9.64 -9.92 5.79
N ASN A 62 -8.47 -9.56 6.31
CA ASN A 62 -8.08 -8.17 6.45
C ASN A 62 -7.94 -7.46 5.09
N LYS A 63 -7.47 -8.17 4.07
CA LYS A 63 -7.44 -7.64 2.71
C LYS A 63 -8.84 -7.36 2.16
N LEU A 64 -9.78 -8.28 2.38
CA LEU A 64 -11.20 -8.07 2.03
C LEU A 64 -11.82 -6.86 2.75
N ARG A 65 -11.50 -6.66 4.02
CA ARG A 65 -11.95 -5.50 4.81
C ARG A 65 -11.40 -4.18 4.26
N GLY A 66 -10.21 -4.19 3.64
CA GLY A 66 -9.53 -3.03 3.06
C GLY A 66 -9.89 -2.71 1.60
N ILE A 67 -10.73 -3.50 0.91
CA ILE A 67 -11.08 -3.27 -0.51
C ILE A 67 -11.58 -1.84 -0.77
N GLY A 68 -12.35 -1.28 0.14
CA GLY A 68 -12.89 0.08 0.04
C GLY A 68 -11.84 1.20 0.15
N GLU A 69 -10.60 0.88 0.47
CA GLU A 69 -9.54 1.89 0.64
C GLU A 69 -8.96 2.39 -0.68
N TYR A 70 -9.12 1.64 -1.77
CA TYR A 70 -8.68 2.07 -3.10
C TYR A 70 -9.78 2.86 -3.84
N PRO A 71 -9.46 3.90 -4.64
CA PRO A 71 -8.15 4.53 -4.84
C PRO A 71 -7.70 5.42 -3.68
N SER A 72 -8.58 5.75 -2.75
CA SER A 72 -8.29 6.48 -1.53
C SER A 72 -9.35 6.19 -0.47
N PRO A 73 -8.97 5.96 0.78
CA PRO A 73 -9.94 5.79 1.88
C PRO A 73 -10.72 7.07 2.16
N LEU A 74 -10.21 8.24 1.74
CA LEU A 74 -10.88 9.53 1.93
C LEU A 74 -12.00 9.76 0.93
N LEU A 75 -11.97 9.10 -0.23
CA LEU A 75 -13.05 9.22 -1.22
C LEU A 75 -14.30 8.52 -0.68
N ASP A 76 -15.41 9.27 -0.58
CA ASP A 76 -16.70 8.78 -0.08
C ASP A 76 -16.59 8.06 1.30
N TYR A 77 -15.68 8.57 2.16
CA TYR A 77 -15.33 7.94 3.43
C TYR A 77 -16.54 7.66 4.33
N ALA A 78 -17.52 8.57 4.35
CA ALA A 78 -18.71 8.43 5.16
C ALA A 78 -19.60 7.26 4.69
N ASP A 79 -19.71 7.04 3.37
CA ASP A 79 -20.48 5.93 2.80
C ASP A 79 -19.80 4.57 3.06
N LYS A 80 -18.47 4.59 3.24
CA LYS A 80 -17.67 3.43 3.65
C LYS A 80 -17.75 3.15 5.16
N GLY A 81 -18.39 4.05 5.93
CA GLY A 81 -18.45 3.98 7.39
C GLY A 81 -17.15 4.41 8.09
N TYR A 82 -16.25 5.08 7.37
CA TYR A 82 -15.02 5.60 7.94
C TYR A 82 -15.25 6.94 8.62
N THR A 83 -14.41 7.31 9.55
CA THR A 83 -14.40 8.64 10.17
C THR A 83 -13.12 9.37 9.84
N VAL A 84 -13.24 10.68 9.62
CA VAL A 84 -12.12 11.58 9.34
C VAL A 84 -12.16 12.72 10.35
N GLU A 85 -11.08 12.89 11.09
CA GLU A 85 -10.93 13.93 12.10
C GLU A 85 -9.76 14.84 11.73
N LEU A 86 -10.00 16.16 11.68
CA LEU A 86 -8.93 17.14 11.55
C LEU A 86 -8.22 17.26 12.91
N MET A 87 -6.93 17.00 12.90
CA MET A 87 -6.05 17.12 14.06
C MET A 87 -5.37 18.49 14.11
N GLU A 88 -4.51 18.73 15.11
CA GLU A 88 -3.63 19.89 15.10
C GLU A 88 -2.67 19.82 13.89
N ASP A 89 -2.40 20.98 13.29
CA ASP A 89 -1.48 21.10 12.17
C ASP A 89 -0.09 20.55 12.54
N ASP A 90 0.63 20.05 11.56
CA ASP A 90 1.95 19.44 11.73
C ASP A 90 2.89 19.91 10.60
N VAL A 91 4.17 19.57 10.67
CA VAL A 91 5.17 19.95 9.68
C VAL A 91 5.86 18.70 9.12
N VAL A 92 5.89 18.57 7.79
CA VAL A 92 6.60 17.49 7.10
C VAL A 92 7.72 18.11 6.25
N ASP A 93 8.96 17.81 6.58
CA ASP A 93 10.16 18.32 5.88
C ASP A 93 10.16 19.86 5.68
N GLY A 94 9.61 20.61 6.65
CA GLY A 94 9.54 22.07 6.63
C GLY A 94 8.31 22.63 5.90
N VAL A 95 7.39 21.78 5.47
CA VAL A 95 6.10 22.17 4.86
C VAL A 95 4.99 22.07 5.91
N ASP A 96 4.21 23.15 6.08
CA ASP A 96 3.05 23.17 6.97
C ASP A 96 1.93 22.26 6.40
N CYS A 97 1.44 21.33 7.22
CA CYS A 97 0.48 20.31 6.80
C CYS A 97 -0.78 20.31 7.66
N TYR A 98 -1.92 20.10 7.00
CA TYR A 98 -3.12 19.60 7.68
C TYR A 98 -2.90 18.13 8.02
N LYS A 99 -3.16 17.75 9.27
CA LYS A 99 -3.11 16.37 9.74
C LYS A 99 -4.52 15.83 9.91
N LEU A 100 -4.82 14.74 9.22
CA LEU A 100 -6.09 14.04 9.33
C LEU A 100 -5.88 12.69 9.99
N LYS A 101 -6.73 12.34 10.97
CA LYS A 101 -6.87 10.98 11.48
C LYS A 101 -8.01 10.31 10.73
N VAL A 102 -7.74 9.20 10.07
CA VAL A 102 -8.72 8.38 9.35
C VAL A 102 -8.88 7.06 10.10
N THR A 103 -10.08 6.79 10.62
CA THR A 103 -10.42 5.50 11.22
C THR A 103 -11.23 4.71 10.22
N LYS A 104 -10.72 3.54 9.85
CA LYS A 104 -11.24 2.66 8.79
C LYS A 104 -11.92 1.43 9.38
N THR A 105 -12.33 0.48 8.53
CA THR A 105 -12.83 -0.82 8.99
C THR A 105 -11.81 -1.48 9.92
N PRO A 106 -12.19 -1.95 11.12
CA PRO A 106 -11.26 -2.63 12.03
C PRO A 106 -10.58 -3.83 11.37
N LEU A 107 -9.33 -4.05 11.73
CA LEU A 107 -8.57 -5.24 11.33
C LEU A 107 -8.83 -6.38 12.32
N ILE A 108 -8.65 -7.62 11.86
CA ILE A 108 -8.58 -8.79 12.73
C ILE A 108 -7.12 -9.10 13.00
N ILE A 109 -6.70 -9.11 14.25
CA ILE A 109 -5.35 -9.44 14.67
C ILE A 109 -5.42 -10.48 15.77
N GLU A 110 -4.88 -11.67 15.52
CA GLU A 110 -4.93 -12.81 16.45
C GLU A 110 -6.38 -13.19 16.84
N GLY A 111 -7.30 -13.01 15.87
CA GLY A 111 -8.74 -13.31 16.04
C GLY A 111 -9.55 -12.21 16.75
N GLU A 112 -8.97 -11.08 17.10
CA GLU A 112 -9.64 -9.97 17.75
C GLU A 112 -9.73 -8.75 16.84
N GLU A 113 -10.84 -7.99 16.92
CA GLU A 113 -10.99 -6.72 16.21
C GLU A 113 -10.12 -5.63 16.86
N VAL A 114 -9.27 -5.00 16.04
CA VAL A 114 -8.35 -3.93 16.41
C VAL A 114 -8.65 -2.70 15.58
N GLU A 115 -8.64 -1.51 16.20
CA GLU A 115 -8.87 -0.25 15.50
C GLU A 115 -7.83 -0.06 14.35
N ASN A 116 -8.30 0.30 13.17
CA ASN A 116 -7.49 0.57 11.98
C ASN A 116 -7.43 2.09 11.76
N VAL A 117 -6.35 2.70 12.19
CA VAL A 117 -6.13 4.14 12.09
C VAL A 117 -4.95 4.43 11.20
N GLU A 118 -5.11 5.43 10.34
CA GLU A 118 -4.05 5.98 9.52
C GLU A 118 -4.09 7.52 9.59
N TYR A 119 -2.92 8.13 9.69
CA TYR A 119 -2.77 9.58 9.68
C TYR A 119 -2.28 10.04 8.31
N TYR A 120 -2.92 11.08 7.77
CA TYR A 120 -2.60 11.72 6.50
C TYR A 120 -2.13 13.13 6.73
N TYR A 121 -1.08 13.53 6.02
CA TYR A 121 -0.51 14.87 6.09
C TYR A 121 -0.58 15.50 4.71
N PHE A 122 -1.37 16.56 4.59
CA PHE A 122 -1.59 17.30 3.36
C PHE A 122 -0.94 18.65 3.41
N ASP A 123 -0.14 19.00 2.41
CA ASP A 123 0.37 20.35 2.24
C ASP A 123 -0.77 21.36 2.27
N GLN A 124 -0.64 22.41 3.09
CA GLN A 124 -1.69 23.42 3.25
C GLN A 124 -1.89 24.31 2.03
N GLU A 125 -0.92 24.41 1.13
CA GLU A 125 -1.00 25.22 -0.09
C GLU A 125 -1.55 24.45 -1.28
N SER A 126 -1.01 23.26 -1.55
CA SER A 126 -1.34 22.43 -2.73
C SER A 126 -2.41 21.38 -2.47
N TYR A 127 -2.66 21.03 -1.19
CA TYR A 127 -3.55 19.95 -0.76
C TYR A 127 -3.15 18.56 -1.25
N ILE A 128 -1.88 18.36 -1.65
CA ILE A 128 -1.37 17.03 -1.98
C ILE A 128 -0.91 16.30 -0.72
N PRO A 129 -1.05 14.98 -0.62
CA PRO A 129 -0.51 14.21 0.50
C PRO A 129 1.01 14.16 0.42
N LEU A 130 1.70 14.46 1.53
CA LEU A 130 3.15 14.36 1.64
C LEU A 130 3.60 13.15 2.46
N LYS A 131 2.75 12.70 3.39
CA LYS A 131 3.06 11.62 4.31
C LYS A 131 1.80 10.88 4.75
N THR A 132 1.93 9.58 4.99
CA THR A 132 1.00 8.80 5.81
C THR A 132 1.73 8.08 6.92
N GLU A 133 1.02 7.78 8.01
CA GLU A 133 1.52 7.01 9.16
C GLU A 133 0.45 6.03 9.63
N SER A 134 0.85 4.78 9.85
CA SER A 134 -0.02 3.76 10.46
C SER A 134 0.78 2.87 11.41
N GLU A 135 0.12 2.33 12.44
CA GLU A 135 0.77 1.43 13.38
C GLU A 135 0.98 0.04 12.75
N MET A 136 2.21 -0.48 12.84
CA MET A 136 2.53 -1.83 12.43
C MET A 136 1.91 -2.85 13.38
N ARG A 137 1.08 -3.73 12.85
CA ARG A 137 0.29 -4.69 13.64
C ARG A 137 0.95 -6.06 13.76
N SER A 138 2.01 -6.32 12.99
CA SER A 138 2.73 -7.59 12.95
C SER A 138 4.23 -7.39 12.73
N GLY A 139 4.98 -8.47 12.78
CA GLY A 139 6.42 -8.47 12.53
C GLY A 139 7.28 -7.98 13.71
N PRO A 140 8.60 -7.87 13.50
CA PRO A 140 9.55 -7.53 14.56
C PRO A 140 9.36 -6.12 15.15
N GLU A 141 8.77 -5.21 14.38
CA GLU A 141 8.55 -3.81 14.73
C GLU A 141 7.08 -3.52 15.10
N LYS A 142 6.30 -4.56 15.50
CA LYS A 142 4.91 -4.44 15.96
C LYS A 142 4.79 -3.35 17.03
N GLY A 143 3.84 -2.43 16.83
CA GLY A 143 3.58 -1.26 17.67
C GLY A 143 4.38 -0.02 17.29
N GLY A 144 5.35 -0.13 16.38
CA GLY A 144 6.00 1.03 15.76
C GLY A 144 5.13 1.66 14.66
N MET A 145 5.54 2.82 14.16
CA MET A 145 4.84 3.49 13.06
C MET A 145 5.52 3.17 11.73
N MET A 146 4.71 2.68 10.77
CA MET A 146 5.08 2.67 9.36
C MET A 146 4.79 4.05 8.79
N ILE A 147 5.78 4.66 8.19
CA ILE A 147 5.72 5.98 7.57
C ILE A 147 5.90 5.81 6.08
N THR A 148 4.99 6.39 5.29
CA THR A 148 5.16 6.51 3.85
C THR A 148 5.28 7.98 3.49
N LEU A 149 6.38 8.36 2.84
CA LEU A 149 6.59 9.69 2.27
C LEU A 149 6.31 9.66 0.77
N TYR A 150 5.65 10.71 0.28
CA TYR A 150 5.28 10.88 -1.12
C TYR A 150 5.98 12.10 -1.69
N SER A 151 6.62 11.96 -2.85
CA SER A 151 7.29 13.06 -3.55
C SER A 151 7.28 12.85 -5.06
N ASP A 152 7.89 13.78 -5.81
CA ASP A 152 7.94 13.76 -7.28
C ASP A 152 6.56 13.58 -7.92
N TYR A 153 5.63 14.49 -7.60
CA TYR A 153 4.28 14.45 -8.15
C TYR A 153 4.28 14.82 -9.62
N GLN A 154 3.76 13.93 -10.47
CA GLN A 154 3.65 14.12 -11.91
C GLN A 154 2.22 13.94 -12.37
N GLU A 155 1.86 14.62 -13.47
CA GLU A 155 0.52 14.52 -14.06
C GLU A 155 0.43 13.29 -14.97
N VAL A 156 -0.60 12.47 -14.75
CA VAL A 156 -0.96 11.33 -15.61
C VAL A 156 -2.46 11.45 -15.92
N ASP A 157 -2.80 11.65 -17.17
CA ASP A 157 -4.19 11.80 -17.67
C ASP A 157 -5.04 12.80 -16.87
N GLY A 158 -4.43 13.94 -16.46
CA GLY A 158 -5.10 15.02 -15.74
C GLY A 158 -5.20 14.83 -14.23
N MET A 159 -4.60 13.80 -13.67
CA MET A 159 -4.47 13.54 -12.24
C MET A 159 -3.00 13.53 -11.81
N TYR A 160 -2.74 13.96 -10.57
CA TYR A 160 -1.38 13.97 -10.02
C TYR A 160 -1.12 12.74 -9.16
N PHE A 161 -0.02 12.04 -9.45
CA PHE A 161 0.46 10.87 -8.71
C PHE A 161 1.88 11.07 -8.22
N PRO A 162 2.24 10.57 -7.02
CA PRO A 162 3.63 10.57 -6.57
C PRO A 162 4.42 9.53 -7.38
N PHE A 163 5.57 9.91 -7.91
CA PHE A 163 6.49 9.02 -8.61
C PHE A 163 7.62 8.54 -7.71
N SER A 164 7.69 9.05 -6.48
CA SER A 164 8.66 8.61 -5.48
C SER A 164 7.95 8.35 -4.17
N LEU A 165 8.12 7.13 -3.64
CA LEU A 165 7.57 6.68 -2.37
C LEU A 165 8.70 6.18 -1.48
N THR A 166 8.78 6.66 -0.24
CA THR A 166 9.73 6.13 0.74
C THR A 166 8.97 5.49 1.88
N PHE A 167 9.18 4.20 2.08
CA PHE A 167 8.63 3.44 3.19
C PHE A 167 9.68 3.32 4.29
N LYS A 168 9.36 3.77 5.50
CA LYS A 168 10.29 3.74 6.62
C LYS A 168 9.59 3.60 7.96
N THR A 169 10.36 3.25 8.98
CA THR A 169 9.99 3.42 10.40
C THR A 169 10.73 4.60 10.98
N GLU A 170 10.41 5.00 12.21
CA GLU A 170 11.07 6.16 12.86
C GLU A 170 12.60 5.99 12.93
N ASP A 171 13.07 4.76 13.09
CA ASP A 171 14.49 4.42 13.32
C ASP A 171 15.22 3.92 12.05
N SER A 172 14.58 3.95 10.86
CA SER A 172 15.18 3.44 9.62
C SER A 172 15.38 4.54 8.58
N ASP A 173 16.41 4.38 7.74
CA ASP A 173 16.64 5.25 6.57
C ASP A 173 15.54 5.10 5.50
N GLY A 174 14.83 3.97 5.54
CA GLY A 174 13.72 3.68 4.65
C GLY A 174 14.12 2.99 3.35
N GLN A 175 13.08 2.55 2.63
CA GLN A 175 13.18 1.94 1.32
C GLN A 175 12.50 2.85 0.30
N LEU A 176 13.26 3.30 -0.69
CA LEU A 176 12.76 4.12 -1.79
C LEU A 176 12.22 3.23 -2.91
N ILE A 177 11.03 3.57 -3.39
CA ILE A 177 10.46 3.07 -4.63
C ILE A 177 10.31 4.25 -5.59
N GLU A 178 10.96 4.18 -6.73
CA GLU A 178 10.78 5.12 -7.83
C GLU A 178 9.90 4.49 -8.92
N LEU A 179 8.89 5.22 -9.36
CA LEU A 179 7.98 4.80 -10.43
C LEU A 179 8.43 5.42 -11.75
N ASP A 180 8.66 4.61 -12.76
CA ASP A 180 9.01 5.08 -14.10
C ASP A 180 7.76 5.45 -14.90
N THR A 181 6.68 4.71 -14.70
CA THR A 181 5.45 4.85 -15.48
C THR A 181 4.22 4.48 -14.64
N ILE A 182 3.15 5.23 -14.80
CA ILE A 182 1.82 4.89 -14.31
C ILE A 182 0.89 4.82 -15.52
N GLU A 183 0.19 3.70 -15.69
CA GLU A 183 -0.83 3.52 -16.70
C GLU A 183 -2.21 3.38 -16.03
N LEU A 184 -3.18 4.18 -16.46
CA LEU A 184 -4.53 4.14 -15.92
C LEU A 184 -5.41 3.21 -16.77
N ASN A 185 -6.22 2.41 -16.08
CA ASN A 185 -7.18 1.48 -16.70
C ASN A 185 -6.53 0.51 -17.73
N PRO A 186 -5.41 -0.15 -17.40
CA PRO A 186 -4.81 -1.14 -18.29
C PRO A 186 -5.78 -2.31 -18.52
N VAL A 187 -5.68 -2.93 -19.69
CA VAL A 187 -6.44 -4.16 -19.97
C VAL A 187 -5.63 -5.35 -19.44
N VAL A 188 -6.14 -6.01 -18.42
CA VAL A 188 -5.57 -7.23 -17.85
C VAL A 188 -6.53 -8.41 -18.00
N ALA A 189 -6.00 -9.63 -18.11
CA ALA A 189 -6.82 -10.83 -18.18
C ALA A 189 -7.55 -11.08 -16.85
N ASP A 190 -8.74 -11.68 -16.89
CA ASP A 190 -9.55 -11.93 -15.69
C ASP A 190 -8.86 -12.85 -14.68
N ASP A 191 -7.99 -13.76 -15.16
CA ASP A 191 -7.24 -14.73 -14.38
C ASP A 191 -5.85 -14.23 -13.94
N PHE A 192 -5.48 -13.01 -14.31
CA PHE A 192 -4.15 -12.45 -14.06
C PHE A 192 -3.75 -12.42 -12.56
N PHE A 193 -4.71 -12.26 -11.68
CA PHE A 193 -4.50 -12.19 -10.23
C PHE A 193 -4.65 -13.54 -9.53
N ASN A 194 -5.10 -14.57 -10.24
CA ASN A 194 -5.44 -15.86 -9.65
C ASN A 194 -4.22 -16.57 -9.05
N PHE A 195 -4.46 -17.28 -7.95
CA PHE A 195 -3.47 -18.22 -7.42
C PHE A 195 -3.06 -19.22 -8.52
N PRO A 196 -1.75 -19.39 -8.81
CA PRO A 196 -1.30 -20.30 -9.84
C PRO A 196 -1.73 -21.74 -9.53
N THR A 197 -2.40 -22.38 -10.46
CA THR A 197 -2.69 -23.82 -10.38
C THR A 197 -1.53 -24.59 -10.99
N GLU A 198 -1.00 -25.58 -10.28
CA GLU A 198 -0.01 -26.50 -10.87
C GLU A 198 -0.62 -27.17 -12.12
N GLU A 199 0.07 -27.05 -13.26
CA GLU A 199 -0.26 -27.83 -14.46
C GLU A 199 0.22 -29.28 -14.34
#